data_7ea746b74fa08aed3fdd28f23dc6bfd0
#
_entry.id   7ea746b74fa08aed3fdd28f23dc6bfd0
#
_cell.length_a   1.000
_cell.length_b   1.000
_cell.length_c   1.000
_cell.angle_alpha   90.00
_cell.angle_beta   90.00
_cell.angle_gamma   90.00
#
_symmetry.space_group_name_H-M   'P 1'
#
loop_
_entity.id
_entity.type
_entity.pdbx_description
1 polymer ?
#
loop_
_entity_poly.entity_id
_entity_poly.type
_entity_poly.pdbx_seq_one_letter_code
_entity_poly.pdbx_strand_id
1 'polypeptide(L)'
;WGTRISDLKAWPFGINIDFIDDLTQVDDKIYNVNPIWLNHQVTPDQIRGFAQQMIERYPVYATYSGFGCMDVLPLGVNKAAGLKELIINDDHDQLKSVVAFGDSSNDRQMLQEAGLGVAMKNASPDILKLANRITSYDNDHDGVLREVQSIFNLS
;
A
#
# COMPACT_ATOMS: atom_id res chain seq x y z
N TRP A 1 17.51 -10.14 -5.02
CA TRP A 1 17.41 -11.11 -5.18
C TRP A 1 17.54 -12.28 -6.16
N GLY A 2 18.66 -12.45 -6.86
CA GLY A 2 19.03 -13.67 -7.56
C GLY A 2 18.21 -14.08 -8.78
N THR A 3 17.16 -13.39 -9.12
CA THR A 3 16.43 -13.65 -10.36
C THR A 3 16.67 -12.46 -11.28
N ARG A 4 17.44 -12.67 -12.34
CA ARG A 4 17.54 -11.70 -13.44
C ARG A 4 16.18 -11.60 -14.08
N ILE A 5 15.43 -10.57 -13.72
CA ILE A 5 14.15 -10.29 -14.33
C ILE A 5 14.44 -9.52 -15.63
N SER A 6 14.61 -10.27 -16.72
CA SER A 6 14.75 -9.68 -18.06
C SER A 6 13.59 -8.74 -18.41
N ASP A 7 12.46 -8.91 -17.78
CA ASP A 7 11.22 -8.19 -18.03
C ASP A 7 11.10 -6.85 -17.26
N LEU A 8 11.93 -6.61 -16.22
CA LEU A 8 12.01 -5.31 -15.56
C LEU A 8 12.70 -4.21 -16.39
N LYS A 9 13.32 -4.56 -17.52
CA LYS A 9 13.82 -3.55 -18.49
C LYS A 9 12.72 -2.63 -19.04
N ALA A 10 11.46 -2.99 -18.83
CA ALA A 10 10.28 -2.25 -19.27
C ALA A 10 9.55 -1.53 -18.13
N TRP A 11 10.20 -1.27 -16.99
CA TRP A 11 9.55 -0.47 -15.95
C TRP A 11 9.33 0.97 -16.46
N PRO A 12 8.07 1.43 -16.62
CA PRO A 12 7.76 2.59 -17.48
C PRO A 12 8.09 3.95 -16.87
N PHE A 13 8.75 4.00 -15.71
CA PHE A 13 8.86 5.23 -14.93
C PHE A 13 10.24 5.88 -14.91
N GLY A 14 11.16 5.50 -15.81
CA GLY A 14 12.48 6.13 -15.89
C GLY A 14 13.33 6.01 -14.60
N ILE A 15 13.07 5.00 -13.79
CA ILE A 15 13.80 4.74 -12.55
C ILE A 15 15.11 4.06 -12.92
N ASN A 16 16.22 4.54 -12.39
CA ASN A 16 17.50 3.85 -12.46
C ASN A 16 17.43 2.58 -11.60
N ILE A 17 17.67 1.42 -12.20
CA ILE A 17 17.66 0.14 -11.49
C ILE A 17 19.06 -0.46 -11.57
N ASP A 18 19.68 -0.64 -10.42
CA ASP A 18 20.92 -1.37 -10.27
C ASP A 18 20.59 -2.83 -9.88
N PHE A 19 21.11 -3.76 -10.66
CA PHE A 19 20.96 -5.19 -10.39
C PHE A 19 22.12 -5.67 -9.54
N ILE A 20 21.81 -6.20 -8.36
CA ILE A 20 22.79 -6.75 -7.43
C ILE A 20 22.41 -8.18 -7.08
N ASP A 21 23.39 -9.02 -6.88
CA ASP A 21 23.20 -10.42 -6.50
C ASP A 21 23.12 -10.59 -4.97
N ASP A 22 23.65 -9.64 -4.20
CA ASP A 22 23.71 -9.69 -2.74
C ASP A 22 23.37 -8.31 -2.13
N LEU A 23 22.24 -8.27 -1.40
CA LEU A 23 21.77 -7.05 -0.73
C LEU A 23 22.72 -6.53 0.35
N THR A 24 23.62 -7.37 0.88
CA THR A 24 24.62 -6.93 1.88
C THR A 24 25.68 -6.01 1.28
N GLN A 25 25.76 -5.93 -0.06
CA GLN A 25 26.66 -5.05 -0.79
C GLN A 25 26.09 -3.63 -1.00
N VAL A 26 24.85 -3.38 -0.59
CA VAL A 26 24.25 -2.05 -0.69
C VAL A 26 24.78 -1.18 0.45
N ASP A 27 25.64 -0.22 0.09
CA ASP A 27 26.17 0.80 1.01
C ASP A 27 25.29 2.08 0.94
N ASP A 28 23.99 1.93 1.24
CA ASP A 28 23.04 3.03 1.26
C ASP A 28 21.91 2.73 2.26
N LYS A 29 21.11 3.75 2.57
CA LYS A 29 19.92 3.58 3.40
C LYS A 29 18.83 2.85 2.63
N ILE A 30 18.41 1.71 3.14
CA ILE A 30 17.28 0.97 2.60
C ILE A 30 15.99 1.48 3.26
N TYR A 31 15.14 2.14 2.49
CA TYR A 31 13.86 2.68 2.97
C TYR A 31 12.71 1.70 2.85
N ASN A 32 12.76 0.82 1.86
CA ASN A 32 11.75 -0.18 1.60
C ASN A 32 12.36 -1.42 0.92
N VAL A 33 11.84 -2.59 1.24
CA VAL A 33 12.15 -3.84 0.54
C VAL A 33 10.85 -4.42 0.02
N ASN A 34 10.78 -4.63 -1.30
CA ASN A 34 9.60 -5.18 -1.97
C ASN A 34 9.88 -6.56 -2.57
N PRO A 35 9.71 -7.65 -1.80
CA PRO A 35 9.67 -8.99 -2.38
C PRO A 35 8.52 -9.13 -3.38
N ILE A 36 8.83 -9.64 -4.57
CA ILE A 36 7.86 -9.81 -5.65
C ILE A 36 7.88 -11.27 -6.09
N TRP A 37 6.72 -11.92 -6.05
CA TRP A 37 6.52 -13.28 -6.55
C TRP A 37 5.93 -13.23 -7.95
N LEU A 38 6.76 -13.52 -8.91
CA LEU A 38 6.34 -13.58 -10.32
C LEU A 38 5.61 -14.89 -10.62
N ASN A 39 4.77 -14.84 -11.66
CA ASN A 39 4.08 -16.03 -12.20
C ASN A 39 3.02 -16.66 -11.28
N HIS A 40 2.43 -15.90 -10.34
CA HIS A 40 1.35 -16.36 -9.46
C HIS A 40 1.68 -17.68 -8.69
N GLN A 41 2.96 -17.95 -8.43
CA GLN A 41 3.39 -19.16 -7.70
C GLN A 41 3.01 -19.10 -6.22
N VAL A 42 2.67 -17.92 -5.70
CA VAL A 42 2.33 -17.69 -4.30
C VAL A 42 1.00 -16.96 -4.23
N THR A 43 0.09 -17.44 -3.41
CA THR A 43 -1.22 -16.82 -3.24
C THR A 43 -1.13 -15.57 -2.36
N PRO A 44 -2.09 -14.63 -2.45
CA PRO A 44 -2.15 -13.48 -1.52
C PRO A 44 -2.13 -13.88 -0.04
N ASP A 45 -2.79 -14.99 0.32
CA ASP A 45 -2.81 -15.47 1.72
C ASP A 45 -1.46 -15.99 2.18
N GLN A 46 -0.71 -16.66 1.30
CA GLN A 46 0.66 -17.06 1.60
C GLN A 46 1.58 -15.85 1.78
N ILE A 47 1.43 -14.79 0.95
CA ILE A 47 2.21 -13.55 1.12
C ILE A 47 1.85 -12.85 2.44
N ARG A 48 0.56 -12.81 2.82
CA ARG A 48 0.14 -12.30 4.15
C ARG A 48 0.75 -13.11 5.28
N GLY A 49 0.83 -14.46 5.13
CA GLY A 49 1.51 -15.31 6.09
C GLY A 49 3.00 -15.02 6.22
N PHE A 50 3.70 -14.75 5.13
CA PHE A 50 5.10 -14.30 5.16
C PHE A 50 5.25 -12.93 5.81
N ALA A 51 4.38 -11.98 5.51
CA ALA A 51 4.38 -10.68 6.15
C ALA A 51 4.22 -10.80 7.68
N GLN A 52 3.32 -11.66 8.16
CA GLN A 52 3.12 -11.93 9.57
C GLN A 52 4.38 -12.52 10.23
N GLN A 53 5.05 -13.48 9.59
CA GLN A 53 6.31 -14.05 10.08
C GLN A 53 7.43 -12.99 10.16
N MET A 54 7.46 -12.04 9.22
CA MET A 54 8.43 -10.94 9.24
C MET A 54 8.20 -10.03 10.45
N ILE A 55 6.95 -9.65 10.72
CA ILE A 55 6.57 -8.81 11.86
C ILE A 55 6.90 -9.49 13.21
N GLU A 56 6.69 -10.79 13.30
CA GLU A 56 6.98 -11.57 14.52
C GLU A 56 8.49 -11.70 14.80
N ARG A 57 9.31 -11.68 13.77
CA ARG A 57 10.75 -11.94 13.85
C ARG A 57 11.62 -10.68 13.89
N TYR A 58 11.14 -9.60 13.28
CA TYR A 58 11.93 -8.40 13.05
C TYR A 58 11.14 -7.14 13.40
N PRO A 59 11.78 -6.06 13.83
CA PRO A 59 11.11 -4.79 14.11
C PRO A 59 10.78 -4.05 12.79
N VAL A 60 9.90 -4.64 11.98
CA VAL A 60 9.47 -4.11 10.69
C VAL A 60 7.96 -4.06 10.60
N TYR A 61 7.46 -3.21 9.73
CA TYR A 61 6.11 -3.28 9.20
C TYR A 61 6.16 -4.07 7.90
N ALA A 62 5.36 -5.11 7.77
CA ALA A 62 5.26 -5.89 6.54
C ALA A 62 3.81 -6.13 6.16
N THR A 63 3.47 -5.96 4.88
CA THR A 63 2.09 -6.11 4.41
C THR A 63 2.02 -6.51 2.94
N TYR A 64 0.98 -7.23 2.56
CA TYR A 64 0.65 -7.49 1.15
C TYR A 64 0.21 -6.19 0.48
N SER A 65 0.81 -5.84 -0.64
CA SER A 65 0.56 -4.60 -1.39
C SER A 65 -0.10 -4.81 -2.76
N GLY A 66 -0.53 -6.03 -3.06
CA GLY A 66 -1.17 -6.36 -4.34
C GLY A 66 -0.20 -6.99 -5.35
N PHE A 67 -0.73 -7.55 -6.43
CA PHE A 67 0.01 -8.06 -7.60
C PHE A 67 1.20 -9.00 -7.28
N GLY A 68 1.08 -9.80 -6.22
CA GLY A 68 2.17 -10.68 -5.79
C GLY A 68 3.31 -9.96 -5.09
N CYS A 69 3.08 -8.75 -4.58
CA CYS A 69 4.09 -7.94 -3.90
C CYS A 69 3.84 -7.88 -2.39
N MET A 70 4.91 -7.70 -1.64
CA MET A 70 4.90 -7.40 -0.22
C MET A 70 5.75 -6.16 0.03
N ASP A 71 5.26 -5.23 0.85
CA ASP A 71 6.04 -4.11 1.35
C ASP A 71 6.65 -4.50 2.69
N VAL A 72 7.96 -4.29 2.86
CA VAL A 72 8.67 -4.38 4.14
C VAL A 72 9.32 -3.04 4.43
N LEU A 73 8.84 -2.39 5.48
CA LEU A 73 9.18 -1.02 5.86
C LEU A 73 9.74 -0.99 7.30
N PRO A 74 10.48 0.03 7.69
CA PRO A 74 10.80 0.26 9.10
C PRO A 74 9.54 0.32 9.96
N LEU A 75 9.66 -0.08 11.23
CA LEU A 75 8.54 -0.05 12.17
C LEU A 75 7.98 1.38 12.30
N GLY A 76 6.66 1.50 12.26
CA GLY A 76 5.96 2.79 12.32
C GLY A 76 5.82 3.51 10.98
N VAL A 77 6.47 3.03 9.91
CA VAL A 77 6.33 3.59 8.56
C VAL A 77 5.17 2.89 7.84
N ASN A 78 4.13 3.65 7.55
CA ASN A 78 2.96 3.22 6.78
C ASN A 78 2.26 4.43 6.15
N LYS A 79 1.24 4.22 5.31
CA LYS A 79 0.53 5.30 4.61
C LYS A 79 -0.14 6.31 5.57
N ALA A 80 -0.66 5.86 6.70
CA ALA A 80 -1.26 6.75 7.71
C ALA A 80 -0.19 7.65 8.36
N ALA A 81 0.96 7.09 8.72
CA ALA A 81 2.08 7.84 9.28
C ALA A 81 2.59 8.91 8.29
N GLY A 82 2.79 8.54 7.02
CA GLY A 82 3.20 9.49 5.98
C GLY A 82 2.18 10.60 5.77
N LEU A 83 0.89 10.28 5.80
CA LEU A 83 -0.18 11.27 5.68
C LEU A 83 -0.20 12.24 6.88
N LYS A 84 0.01 11.76 8.10
CA LYS A 84 0.14 12.61 9.29
C LYS A 84 1.27 13.63 9.16
N GLU A 85 2.43 13.20 8.67
CA GLU A 85 3.57 14.10 8.45
C GLU A 85 3.26 15.20 7.42
N LEU A 86 2.45 14.90 6.39
CA LEU A 86 2.07 15.88 5.37
C LEU A 86 1.13 16.97 5.91
N ILE A 87 0.29 16.65 6.89
CA ILE A 87 -0.75 17.55 7.42
C ILE A 87 -0.41 18.13 8.81
N ILE A 88 0.83 17.98 9.27
CA ILE A 88 1.30 18.36 10.61
C ILE A 88 1.16 19.87 10.92
N ASN A 89 1.02 20.69 9.88
CA ASN A 89 0.89 22.14 10.01
C ASN A 89 -0.57 22.63 10.12
N ASP A 90 -1.54 21.72 10.17
CA ASP A 90 -2.95 22.08 10.27
C ASP A 90 -3.41 21.91 11.74
N ASP A 91 -3.95 22.97 12.36
CA ASP A 91 -4.41 22.98 13.77
C ASP A 91 -5.62 22.07 14.04
N HIS A 92 -6.13 21.41 13.01
CA HIS A 92 -7.24 20.47 13.10
C HIS A 92 -6.75 19.04 13.32
N ASP A 93 -7.58 18.22 13.97
CA ASP A 93 -7.38 16.80 14.27
C ASP A 93 -7.03 16.05 12.96
N GLN A 94 -5.74 16.01 12.70
CA GLN A 94 -5.02 15.84 11.43
C GLN A 94 -5.70 14.92 10.42
N LEU A 95 -6.05 13.69 10.80
CA LEU A 95 -6.68 12.75 9.87
C LEU A 95 -8.21 12.82 9.85
N LYS A 96 -8.85 13.50 10.80
CA LYS A 96 -10.33 13.56 10.90
C LYS A 96 -10.98 14.39 9.81
N SER A 97 -10.25 15.28 9.18
CA SER A 97 -10.69 16.05 8.00
C SER A 97 -10.34 15.41 6.66
N VAL A 98 -9.74 14.21 6.67
CA VAL A 98 -9.30 13.51 5.46
C VAL A 98 -10.33 12.50 4.99
N VAL A 99 -10.56 12.45 3.68
CA VAL A 99 -11.21 11.35 2.98
C VAL A 99 -10.10 10.49 2.34
N ALA A 100 -9.99 9.24 2.77
CA ALA A 100 -8.98 8.31 2.26
C ALA A 100 -9.62 7.19 1.45
N PHE A 101 -9.01 6.84 0.33
CA PHE A 101 -9.41 5.72 -0.53
C PHE A 101 -8.35 4.63 -0.51
N GLY A 102 -8.78 3.36 -0.53
CA GLY A 102 -7.86 2.23 -0.53
C GLY A 102 -8.52 0.91 -0.93
N ASP A 103 -7.72 -0.07 -1.29
CA ASP A 103 -8.18 -1.37 -1.77
C ASP A 103 -7.43 -2.56 -1.18
N SER A 104 -6.24 -2.35 -0.61
CA SER A 104 -5.35 -3.41 -0.17
C SER A 104 -4.90 -3.26 1.29
N SER A 105 -4.24 -4.28 1.82
CA SER A 105 -3.87 -4.36 3.25
C SER A 105 -2.94 -3.24 3.70
N ASN A 106 -2.14 -2.66 2.79
CA ASN A 106 -1.27 -1.52 3.07
C ASN A 106 -2.04 -0.19 3.26
N ASP A 107 -3.34 -0.13 2.93
CA ASP A 107 -4.23 1.02 3.13
C ASP A 107 -4.94 0.98 4.48
N ARG A 108 -4.89 -0.16 5.18
CA ARG A 108 -5.68 -0.45 6.40
C ARG A 108 -5.64 0.69 7.41
N GLN A 109 -4.45 1.08 7.88
CA GLN A 109 -4.31 2.12 8.90
C GLN A 109 -4.82 3.47 8.41
N MET A 110 -4.51 3.83 7.16
CA MET A 110 -4.96 5.07 6.55
C MET A 110 -6.50 5.16 6.52
N LEU A 111 -7.17 4.09 6.10
CA LEU A 111 -8.64 4.03 6.06
C LEU A 111 -9.27 4.08 7.45
N GLN A 112 -8.65 3.44 8.46
CA GLN A 112 -9.17 3.41 9.82
C GLN A 112 -8.99 4.74 10.56
N GLU A 113 -7.92 5.47 10.28
CA GLU A 113 -7.57 6.71 10.97
C GLU A 113 -8.14 7.96 10.30
N ALA A 114 -8.46 7.90 9.01
CA ALA A 114 -9.11 8.99 8.29
C ALA A 114 -10.50 9.32 8.87
N GLY A 115 -10.95 10.56 8.66
CA GLY A 115 -12.31 10.98 9.02
C GLY A 115 -13.35 10.21 8.22
N LEU A 116 -13.06 9.89 6.97
CA LEU A 116 -13.85 9.01 6.11
C LEU A 116 -12.93 8.08 5.34
N GLY A 117 -12.88 6.81 5.76
CA GLY A 117 -12.19 5.75 5.02
C GLY A 117 -13.13 5.09 4.02
N VAL A 118 -12.79 5.15 2.74
CA VAL A 118 -13.58 4.62 1.63
C VAL A 118 -12.84 3.47 0.97
N ALA A 119 -13.41 2.27 1.03
CA ALA A 119 -12.88 1.12 0.30
C ALA A 119 -13.30 1.16 -1.17
N MET A 120 -12.42 0.79 -2.07
CA MET A 120 -12.79 0.53 -3.46
C MET A 120 -13.71 -0.68 -3.54
N LYS A 121 -14.66 -0.68 -4.49
CA LYS A 121 -15.59 -1.80 -4.72
C LYS A 121 -14.89 -3.14 -4.92
N ASN A 122 -13.74 -3.12 -5.55
CA ASN A 122 -12.89 -4.28 -5.79
C ASN A 122 -11.81 -4.51 -4.71
N ALA A 123 -11.93 -3.86 -3.56
CA ALA A 123 -11.00 -4.03 -2.44
C ALA A 123 -11.04 -5.45 -1.87
N SER A 124 -9.96 -5.84 -1.17
CA SER A 124 -9.91 -7.12 -0.48
C SER A 124 -10.98 -7.22 0.62
N PRO A 125 -11.49 -8.43 0.93
CA PRO A 125 -12.61 -8.61 1.86
C PRO A 125 -12.37 -8.05 3.26
N ASP A 126 -11.12 -8.03 3.72
CA ASP A 126 -10.72 -7.46 5.00
C ASP A 126 -10.74 -5.92 5.00
N ILE A 127 -10.48 -5.30 3.85
CA ILE A 127 -10.59 -3.85 3.66
C ILE A 127 -12.05 -3.42 3.53
N LEU A 128 -12.86 -4.15 2.77
CA LEU A 128 -14.31 -3.89 2.68
C LEU A 128 -15.01 -3.87 4.04
N LYS A 129 -14.56 -4.74 4.98
CA LYS A 129 -15.17 -4.86 6.32
C LYS A 129 -14.81 -3.72 7.27
N LEU A 130 -13.69 -3.05 7.08
CA LEU A 130 -13.20 -2.01 7.99
C LEU A 130 -13.54 -0.59 7.55
N ALA A 131 -13.83 -0.37 6.27
CA ALA A 131 -14.09 0.94 5.73
C ALA A 131 -15.44 1.50 6.18
N ASN A 132 -15.53 2.82 6.30
CA ASN A 132 -16.79 3.52 6.62
C ASN A 132 -17.76 3.48 5.44
N ARG A 133 -17.22 3.45 4.19
CA ARG A 133 -17.98 3.49 2.96
C ARG A 133 -17.29 2.67 1.88
N ILE A 134 -18.06 2.21 0.89
CA ILE A 134 -17.55 1.46 -0.25
C ILE A 134 -17.97 2.20 -1.52
N THR A 135 -17.06 2.36 -2.49
CA THR A 135 -17.37 2.99 -3.78
C THR A 135 -18.38 2.16 -4.56
N SER A 136 -19.28 2.82 -5.28
CA SER A 136 -20.26 2.14 -6.16
C SER A 136 -19.60 1.49 -7.38
N TYR A 137 -18.43 1.97 -7.78
CA TYR A 137 -17.65 1.55 -8.94
C TYR A 137 -16.24 1.16 -8.53
N ASP A 138 -15.59 0.30 -9.30
CA ASP A 138 -14.21 -0.11 -9.11
C ASP A 138 -13.21 0.92 -9.71
N ASN A 139 -11.92 0.59 -9.66
CA ASN A 139 -10.86 1.44 -10.19
C ASN A 139 -10.91 1.61 -11.70
N ASP A 140 -11.45 0.63 -12.44
CA ASP A 140 -11.53 0.67 -13.91
C ASP A 140 -12.73 1.49 -14.42
N HIS A 141 -13.64 1.88 -13.51
CA HIS A 141 -14.89 2.61 -13.81
C HIS A 141 -15.01 3.93 -13.05
N ASP A 142 -13.88 4.62 -12.86
CA ASP A 142 -13.81 5.94 -12.19
C ASP A 142 -14.35 5.95 -10.74
N GLY A 143 -14.21 4.85 -10.00
CA GLY A 143 -14.80 4.70 -8.68
C GLY A 143 -14.44 5.83 -7.71
N VAL A 144 -13.17 6.26 -7.67
CA VAL A 144 -12.72 7.38 -6.82
C VAL A 144 -13.36 8.69 -7.26
N LEU A 145 -13.28 9.03 -8.56
CA LEU A 145 -13.81 10.28 -9.08
C LEU A 145 -15.31 10.45 -8.78
N ARG A 146 -16.09 9.42 -9.09
CA ARG A 146 -17.55 9.42 -8.85
C ARG A 146 -17.90 9.53 -7.37
N GLU A 147 -17.11 8.89 -6.52
CA GLU A 147 -17.31 8.94 -5.08
C GLU A 147 -16.96 10.32 -4.51
N VAL A 148 -15.87 10.95 -4.98
CA VAL A 148 -15.50 12.33 -4.64
C VAL A 148 -16.59 13.30 -5.06
N GLN A 149 -17.12 13.17 -6.29
CA GLN A 149 -18.25 13.97 -6.77
C GLN A 149 -19.47 13.82 -5.86
N SER A 150 -19.79 12.59 -5.45
CA SER A 150 -20.90 12.32 -4.53
C SER A 150 -20.70 12.92 -3.13
N ILE A 151 -19.49 12.79 -2.55
CA ILE A 151 -19.17 13.30 -1.20
C ILE A 151 -19.25 14.83 -1.16
N PHE A 152 -18.72 15.50 -2.18
CA PHE A 152 -18.58 16.94 -2.20
C PHE A 152 -19.66 17.65 -3.04
N ASN A 153 -20.69 16.94 -3.52
CA ASN A 153 -21.77 17.46 -4.37
C ASN A 153 -21.25 18.22 -5.61
N LEU A 154 -20.20 17.69 -6.24
CA LEU A 154 -19.61 18.28 -7.45
C LEU A 154 -20.37 17.81 -8.68
N SER A 155 -20.66 18.74 -9.57
CA SER A 155 -21.34 18.48 -10.86
C SER A 155 -20.32 18.29 -11.98
#